data_9ea30e4369a8950e752d0c84dc60494a
#
_entry.id   9ea30e4369a8950e752d0c84dc60494a
#
_cell.length_a   1.000
_cell.length_b   1.000
_cell.length_c   1.000
_cell.angle_alpha   90.00
_cell.angle_beta   90.00
_cell.angle_gamma   90.00
#
_symmetry.space_group_name_H-M   'P 1'
#
loop_
_entity.id
_entity.type
_entity.pdbx_description
1 polymer ?
#
loop_
_entity_poly.entity_id
_entity_poly.type
_entity_poly.pdbx_seq_one_letter_code
_entity_poly.pdbx_strand_id
1 'polypeptide(L)'
;GLLQPISVRRVEKGYEIIAGERRLRAHQLLNKANIEAIVVDVNDEDAALLTLAENLKRQDLTDYEIYLGLHSLSPELKKNKQKLAKSLGMIREDMYKYLSYEKLPSYILQDLNQQPNVLSRTAATALKKFLTDHHNQAQEAERVLEQAWTKLLKKEIEQTKLALYAEKQLIQNQQSTVKKIVPMVQQLKLDGKVAGDIKFDQESLKVSLKIKGLTQDHVQQLEHFLQQLFNDTQTEV
;
A
#
# COMPACT_ATOMS: atom_id res chain seq x y z
N GLY A 1 -9.64 -29.34 -39.76
CA GLY A 1 -9.38 -30.09 -38.52
C GLY A 1 -8.74 -29.23 -37.43
N LEU A 2 -8.67 -29.73 -36.22
CA LEU A 2 -7.91 -29.06 -35.14
C LEU A 2 -6.43 -29.09 -35.49
N LEU A 3 -5.77 -27.94 -35.39
CA LEU A 3 -4.32 -27.84 -35.54
C LEU A 3 -3.56 -28.44 -34.35
N GLN A 4 -4.23 -28.50 -33.18
CA GLN A 4 -3.68 -29.05 -31.93
C GLN A 4 -4.77 -29.74 -31.10
N PRO A 5 -4.55 -30.95 -30.57
CA PRO A 5 -5.47 -31.60 -29.64
C PRO A 5 -5.64 -30.82 -28.33
N ILE A 6 -6.75 -31.05 -27.63
CA ILE A 6 -6.92 -30.55 -26.26
C ILE A 6 -6.06 -31.38 -25.28
N SER A 7 -5.74 -30.84 -24.10
CA SER A 7 -5.07 -31.62 -23.04
C SER A 7 -6.07 -31.91 -21.92
N VAL A 8 -6.13 -33.17 -21.51
CA VAL A 8 -7.04 -33.62 -20.45
C VAL A 8 -6.30 -34.55 -19.49
N ARG A 9 -6.80 -34.69 -18.26
CA ARG A 9 -6.39 -35.77 -17.36
C ARG A 9 -7.55 -36.71 -17.07
N ARG A 10 -7.21 -37.95 -16.69
CA ARG A 10 -8.24 -38.91 -16.26
C ARG A 10 -8.65 -38.59 -14.83
N VAL A 11 -9.95 -38.61 -14.56
CA VAL A 11 -10.56 -38.48 -13.24
C VAL A 11 -11.53 -39.63 -13.05
N GLU A 12 -12.02 -39.85 -11.82
CA GLU A 12 -12.91 -41.01 -11.52
C GLU A 12 -14.10 -41.13 -12.46
N LYS A 13 -14.69 -40.01 -12.89
CA LYS A 13 -15.87 -39.97 -13.76
C LYS A 13 -15.60 -39.31 -15.11
N GLY A 14 -14.53 -39.75 -15.82
CA GLY A 14 -14.23 -39.22 -17.14
C GLY A 14 -12.93 -38.47 -17.28
N TYR A 15 -12.96 -37.33 -17.91
CA TYR A 15 -11.78 -36.51 -18.18
C TYR A 15 -12.00 -35.06 -17.75
N GLU A 16 -10.99 -34.49 -17.12
CA GLU A 16 -10.94 -33.07 -16.80
C GLU A 16 -10.03 -32.33 -17.79
N ILE A 17 -10.46 -31.17 -18.25
CA ILE A 17 -9.70 -30.38 -19.23
C ILE A 17 -8.61 -29.59 -18.49
N ILE A 18 -7.37 -29.72 -18.95
CA ILE A 18 -6.22 -28.91 -18.51
C ILE A 18 -6.04 -27.72 -19.45
N ALA A 19 -6.16 -27.95 -20.78
CA ALA A 19 -6.00 -26.91 -21.78
C ALA A 19 -6.85 -27.19 -23.02
N GLY A 20 -7.38 -26.13 -23.62
CA GLY A 20 -8.16 -26.22 -24.86
C GLY A 20 -9.67 -26.06 -24.72
N GLU A 21 -10.17 -25.42 -23.63
CA GLU A 21 -11.60 -25.22 -23.40
C GLU A 21 -12.31 -24.54 -24.55
N ARG A 22 -11.70 -23.52 -25.17
CA ARG A 22 -12.27 -22.83 -26.36
C ARG A 22 -12.44 -23.80 -27.57
N ARG A 23 -11.49 -24.74 -27.73
CA ARG A 23 -11.55 -25.76 -28.80
C ARG A 23 -12.67 -26.76 -28.55
N LEU A 24 -12.82 -27.22 -27.31
CA LEU A 24 -13.93 -28.08 -26.91
C LEU A 24 -15.27 -27.37 -27.13
N ARG A 25 -15.41 -26.12 -26.68
CA ARG A 25 -16.63 -25.33 -26.86
C ARG A 25 -16.98 -25.16 -28.35
N ALA A 26 -15.99 -24.90 -29.21
CA ALA A 26 -16.18 -24.80 -30.64
C ALA A 26 -16.64 -26.14 -31.25
N HIS A 27 -16.10 -27.30 -30.80
CA HIS A 27 -16.55 -28.63 -31.23
C HIS A 27 -17.99 -28.92 -30.82
N GLN A 28 -18.37 -28.55 -29.60
CA GLN A 28 -19.73 -28.66 -29.10
C GLN A 28 -20.73 -27.83 -29.96
N LEU A 29 -20.37 -26.57 -30.26
CA LEU A 29 -21.18 -25.70 -31.11
C LEU A 29 -21.33 -26.24 -32.54
N LEU A 30 -20.32 -26.96 -33.04
CA LEU A 30 -20.35 -27.61 -34.36
C LEU A 30 -21.00 -29.00 -34.33
N ASN A 31 -21.58 -29.41 -33.21
CA ASN A 31 -22.18 -30.73 -33.00
C ASN A 31 -21.27 -31.90 -33.39
N LYS A 32 -19.95 -31.76 -33.16
CA LYS A 32 -19.02 -32.86 -33.44
C LYS A 32 -19.01 -33.83 -32.26
N ALA A 33 -19.15 -35.13 -32.56
CA ALA A 33 -19.25 -36.19 -31.56
C ALA A 33 -17.95 -36.41 -30.79
N ASN A 34 -16.79 -36.16 -31.41
CA ASN A 34 -15.49 -36.45 -30.84
C ASN A 34 -14.54 -35.27 -31.02
N ILE A 35 -13.59 -35.13 -30.07
CA ILE A 35 -12.46 -34.19 -30.14
C ILE A 35 -11.18 -34.94 -29.84
N GLU A 36 -10.11 -34.64 -30.56
CA GLU A 36 -8.77 -35.19 -30.25
C GLU A 36 -8.23 -34.61 -28.96
N ALA A 37 -7.72 -35.50 -28.09
CA ALA A 37 -7.19 -35.13 -26.79
C ALA A 37 -5.89 -35.88 -26.46
N ILE A 38 -4.96 -35.20 -25.84
CA ILE A 38 -3.78 -35.78 -25.18
C ILE A 38 -4.15 -36.02 -23.72
N VAL A 39 -4.09 -37.27 -23.29
CA VAL A 39 -4.28 -37.60 -21.86
C VAL A 39 -2.94 -37.49 -21.14
N VAL A 40 -2.88 -36.61 -20.16
CA VAL A 40 -1.71 -36.45 -19.28
C VAL A 40 -1.99 -37.11 -17.93
N ASP A 41 -0.96 -37.80 -17.41
CA ASP A 41 -1.04 -38.44 -16.10
C ASP A 41 -0.41 -37.52 -15.06
N VAL A 42 -1.26 -36.76 -14.37
CA VAL A 42 -0.86 -35.75 -13.39
C VAL A 42 -1.83 -35.74 -12.21
N ASN A 43 -1.29 -35.45 -11.01
CA ASN A 43 -2.09 -35.28 -9.80
C ASN A 43 -2.83 -33.92 -9.83
N ASP A 44 -3.66 -33.66 -8.81
CA ASP A 44 -4.47 -32.43 -8.73
C ASP A 44 -3.62 -31.15 -8.69
N GLU A 45 -2.50 -31.17 -7.97
CA GLU A 45 -1.60 -30.02 -7.84
C GLU A 45 -0.91 -29.70 -9.17
N ASP A 46 -0.37 -30.71 -9.84
CA ASP A 46 0.28 -30.54 -11.14
C ASP A 46 -0.72 -30.11 -12.23
N ALA A 47 -1.96 -30.64 -12.18
CA ALA A 47 -3.02 -30.22 -13.09
C ALA A 47 -3.37 -28.73 -12.88
N ALA A 48 -3.52 -28.28 -11.64
CA ALA A 48 -3.76 -26.86 -11.32
C ALA A 48 -2.62 -25.96 -11.81
N LEU A 49 -1.36 -26.40 -11.65
CA LEU A 49 -0.19 -25.67 -12.14
C LEU A 49 -0.17 -25.61 -13.68
N LEU A 50 -0.45 -26.71 -14.36
CA LEU A 50 -0.50 -26.73 -15.84
C LEU A 50 -1.61 -25.83 -16.38
N THR A 51 -2.79 -25.88 -15.78
CA THR A 51 -3.92 -25.01 -16.14
C THR A 51 -3.57 -23.54 -15.93
N LEU A 52 -2.95 -23.19 -14.82
CA LEU A 52 -2.52 -21.81 -14.56
C LEU A 52 -1.42 -21.39 -15.55
N ALA A 53 -0.42 -22.24 -15.81
CA ALA A 53 0.65 -21.96 -16.76
C ALA A 53 0.15 -21.75 -18.20
N GLU A 54 -0.89 -22.48 -18.59
CA GLU A 54 -1.56 -22.28 -19.88
C GLU A 54 -2.27 -20.92 -19.92
N ASN A 55 -3.06 -20.62 -18.89
CA ASN A 55 -3.75 -19.34 -18.76
C ASN A 55 -2.79 -18.15 -18.77
N LEU A 56 -1.63 -18.24 -18.10
CA LEU A 56 -0.62 -17.18 -18.09
C LEU A 56 0.00 -16.86 -19.46
N LYS A 57 -0.12 -17.77 -20.44
CA LYS A 57 0.29 -17.50 -21.84
C LYS A 57 -0.69 -16.62 -22.61
N ARG A 58 -1.87 -16.35 -22.05
CA ARG A 58 -2.84 -15.45 -22.67
C ARG A 58 -2.34 -14.02 -22.56
N GLN A 59 -2.45 -13.28 -23.66
CA GLN A 59 -1.98 -11.89 -23.75
C GLN A 59 -2.97 -10.87 -23.15
N ASP A 60 -4.17 -11.32 -22.84
CA ASP A 60 -5.30 -10.48 -22.39
C ASP A 60 -5.52 -10.48 -20.87
N LEU A 61 -4.70 -11.22 -20.12
CA LEU A 61 -4.81 -11.24 -18.65
C LEU A 61 -4.28 -9.95 -18.02
N THR A 62 -5.07 -9.44 -17.09
CA THR A 62 -4.66 -8.34 -16.22
C THR A 62 -3.74 -8.84 -15.10
N ASP A 63 -2.98 -7.93 -14.49
CA ASP A 63 -2.13 -8.25 -13.35
C ASP A 63 -2.95 -8.83 -12.17
N TYR A 64 -4.19 -8.33 -11.97
CA TYR A 64 -5.07 -8.81 -10.91
C TYR A 64 -5.61 -10.24 -11.19
N GLU A 65 -5.95 -10.56 -12.43
CA GLU A 65 -6.37 -11.92 -12.81
C GLU A 65 -5.23 -12.93 -12.64
N ILE A 66 -4.00 -12.54 -12.94
CA ILE A 66 -2.82 -13.36 -12.65
C ILE A 66 -2.69 -13.62 -11.14
N TYR A 67 -2.87 -12.58 -10.31
CA TYR A 67 -2.90 -12.75 -8.86
C TYR A 67 -3.99 -13.72 -8.41
N LEU A 68 -5.21 -13.61 -8.94
CA LEU A 68 -6.31 -14.54 -8.60
C LEU A 68 -5.96 -15.98 -8.94
N GLY A 69 -5.34 -16.21 -10.10
CA GLY A 69 -4.85 -17.54 -10.49
C GLY A 69 -3.80 -18.07 -9.51
N LEU A 70 -2.84 -17.25 -9.10
CA LEU A 70 -1.85 -17.63 -8.08
C LEU A 70 -2.49 -17.85 -6.70
N HIS A 71 -3.49 -17.06 -6.36
CA HIS A 71 -4.20 -17.13 -5.07
C HIS A 71 -5.06 -18.39 -4.95
N SER A 72 -5.62 -18.90 -6.05
CA SER A 72 -6.44 -20.11 -6.08
C SER A 72 -5.66 -21.41 -5.87
N LEU A 73 -4.33 -21.39 -6.01
CA LEU A 73 -3.48 -22.57 -5.78
C LEU A 73 -3.53 -23.04 -4.32
N SER A 74 -3.31 -24.34 -4.13
CA SER A 74 -3.27 -24.93 -2.78
C SER A 74 -2.19 -24.28 -1.89
N PRO A 75 -2.37 -24.28 -0.55
CA PRO A 75 -1.37 -23.77 0.38
C PRO A 75 -0.02 -24.47 0.23
N GLU A 76 -0.02 -25.76 -0.11
CA GLU A 76 1.18 -26.60 -0.31
C GLU A 76 2.01 -26.07 -1.46
N LEU A 77 1.41 -25.77 -2.60
CA LEU A 77 2.08 -25.21 -3.76
C LEU A 77 2.65 -23.81 -3.47
N LYS A 78 1.96 -23.03 -2.65
CA LYS A 78 2.36 -21.66 -2.26
C LYS A 78 3.50 -21.61 -1.26
N LYS A 79 3.81 -22.71 -0.54
CA LYS A 79 4.91 -22.74 0.45
C LYS A 79 6.26 -22.41 -0.16
N ASN A 80 6.57 -22.95 -1.33
CA ASN A 80 7.84 -22.69 -2.02
C ASN A 80 7.65 -21.78 -3.24
N LYS A 81 7.60 -20.47 -2.99
CA LYS A 81 7.41 -19.45 -4.02
C LYS A 81 8.46 -19.47 -5.14
N GLN A 82 9.69 -19.92 -4.83
CA GLN A 82 10.74 -20.02 -5.85
C GLN A 82 10.47 -21.19 -6.81
N LYS A 83 10.10 -22.37 -6.27
CA LYS A 83 9.73 -23.53 -7.08
C LYS A 83 8.48 -23.22 -7.91
N LEU A 84 7.48 -22.58 -7.30
CA LEU A 84 6.25 -22.18 -7.97
C LEU A 84 6.52 -21.20 -9.14
N ALA A 85 7.32 -20.16 -8.95
CA ALA A 85 7.71 -19.24 -10.00
C ALA A 85 8.36 -19.97 -11.18
N LYS A 86 9.31 -20.87 -10.88
CA LYS A 86 9.99 -21.66 -11.90
C LYS A 86 9.01 -22.56 -12.67
N SER A 87 8.09 -23.21 -11.99
CA SER A 87 7.07 -24.09 -12.62
C SER A 87 6.12 -23.32 -13.54
N LEU A 88 5.84 -22.07 -13.21
CA LEU A 88 4.98 -21.19 -14.02
C LEU A 88 5.76 -20.40 -15.08
N GLY A 89 7.06 -20.58 -15.20
CA GLY A 89 7.91 -19.81 -16.13
C GLY A 89 8.01 -18.32 -15.79
N MET A 90 7.77 -17.96 -14.53
CA MET A 90 7.83 -16.58 -14.03
C MET A 90 9.15 -16.28 -13.33
N ILE A 91 9.62 -15.05 -13.40
CA ILE A 91 10.70 -14.60 -12.53
C ILE A 91 10.15 -14.36 -11.11
N ARG A 92 10.97 -14.68 -10.12
CA ARG A 92 10.58 -14.63 -8.70
C ARG A 92 10.08 -13.24 -8.28
N GLU A 93 10.76 -12.20 -8.74
CA GLU A 93 10.44 -10.80 -8.42
C GLU A 93 9.03 -10.43 -8.90
N ASP A 94 8.65 -10.86 -10.09
CA ASP A 94 7.31 -10.59 -10.65
C ASP A 94 6.23 -11.34 -9.87
N MET A 95 6.48 -12.58 -9.47
CA MET A 95 5.55 -13.31 -8.60
C MET A 95 5.28 -12.55 -7.29
N TYR A 96 6.32 -11.99 -6.64
CA TYR A 96 6.12 -11.20 -5.43
C TYR A 96 5.33 -9.91 -5.65
N LYS A 97 5.44 -9.30 -6.85
CA LYS A 97 4.61 -8.15 -7.21
C LYS A 97 3.14 -8.53 -7.35
N TYR A 98 2.84 -9.67 -8.00
CA TYR A 98 1.46 -10.18 -8.05
C TYR A 98 0.91 -10.50 -6.66
N LEU A 99 1.68 -11.16 -5.80
CA LEU A 99 1.26 -11.47 -4.43
C LEU A 99 1.11 -10.22 -3.52
N SER A 100 1.47 -9.02 -4.01
CA SER A 100 1.23 -7.78 -3.27
C SER A 100 -0.24 -7.47 -3.10
N TYR A 101 -1.11 -7.90 -4.01
CA TYR A 101 -2.56 -7.73 -3.89
C TYR A 101 -3.14 -8.39 -2.64
N GLU A 102 -2.56 -9.50 -2.17
CA GLU A 102 -3.00 -10.21 -0.96
C GLU A 102 -3.01 -9.32 0.31
N LYS A 103 -2.20 -8.27 0.31
CA LYS A 103 -2.04 -7.34 1.45
C LYS A 103 -2.85 -6.06 1.32
N LEU A 104 -3.63 -5.93 0.26
CA LEU A 104 -4.48 -4.76 0.05
C LEU A 104 -5.80 -4.90 0.82
N PRO A 105 -6.41 -3.79 1.24
CA PRO A 105 -7.71 -3.77 1.89
C PRO A 105 -8.81 -4.42 1.04
N SER A 106 -9.80 -4.99 1.70
CA SER A 106 -10.88 -5.74 1.05
C SER A 106 -11.71 -4.91 0.07
N TYR A 107 -11.93 -3.62 0.36
CA TYR A 107 -12.66 -2.74 -0.55
C TYR A 107 -11.94 -2.56 -1.89
N ILE A 108 -10.60 -2.48 -1.89
CA ILE A 108 -9.81 -2.43 -3.14
C ILE A 108 -9.99 -3.73 -3.94
N LEU A 109 -9.91 -4.89 -3.27
CA LEU A 109 -10.07 -6.18 -3.92
C LEU A 109 -11.48 -6.37 -4.49
N GLN A 110 -12.52 -5.86 -3.81
CA GLN A 110 -13.90 -5.87 -4.31
C GLN A 110 -14.04 -5.07 -5.60
N ASP A 111 -13.48 -3.88 -5.66
CA ASP A 111 -13.50 -3.05 -6.88
C ASP A 111 -12.70 -3.69 -8.02
N LEU A 112 -11.54 -4.30 -7.71
CA LEU A 112 -10.72 -5.00 -8.69
C LEU A 112 -11.40 -6.24 -9.27
N ASN A 113 -12.29 -6.92 -8.52
CA ASN A 113 -13.12 -8.01 -9.07
C ASN A 113 -14.07 -7.53 -10.17
N GLN A 114 -14.46 -6.26 -10.15
CA GLN A 114 -15.32 -5.67 -11.17
C GLN A 114 -14.51 -4.98 -12.28
N GLN A 115 -13.37 -4.39 -11.92
CA GLN A 115 -12.51 -3.62 -12.82
C GLN A 115 -11.03 -4.02 -12.63
N PRO A 116 -10.62 -5.19 -13.13
CA PRO A 116 -9.29 -5.75 -12.88
C PRO A 116 -8.12 -4.93 -13.46
N ASN A 117 -8.41 -4.03 -14.40
CA ASN A 117 -7.41 -3.18 -15.07
C ASN A 117 -7.03 -1.92 -14.27
N VAL A 118 -7.73 -1.60 -13.18
CA VAL A 118 -7.57 -0.31 -12.46
C VAL A 118 -6.22 -0.21 -11.77
N LEU A 119 -5.65 -1.34 -11.33
CA LEU A 119 -4.41 -1.35 -10.57
C LEU A 119 -3.41 -2.35 -11.14
N SER A 120 -2.22 -1.90 -11.50
CA SER A 120 -1.11 -2.76 -11.91
C SER A 120 -0.40 -3.39 -10.70
N ARG A 121 0.32 -4.50 -10.93
CA ARG A 121 1.16 -5.17 -9.91
C ARG A 121 2.21 -4.24 -9.29
N THR A 122 2.72 -3.29 -10.06
CA THR A 122 3.69 -2.31 -9.57
C THR A 122 3.04 -1.32 -8.60
N ALA A 123 1.85 -0.82 -8.94
CA ALA A 123 1.09 0.06 -8.06
C ALA A 123 0.61 -0.69 -6.81
N ALA A 124 0.15 -1.95 -6.93
CA ALA A 124 -0.18 -2.82 -5.79
C ALA A 124 1.01 -3.01 -4.83
N THR A 125 2.23 -3.17 -5.38
CA THR A 125 3.46 -3.27 -4.58
C THR A 125 3.74 -1.97 -3.82
N ALA A 126 3.53 -0.82 -4.44
CA ALA A 126 3.71 0.48 -3.79
C ALA A 126 2.69 0.70 -2.66
N LEU A 127 1.42 0.29 -2.86
CA LEU A 127 0.39 0.35 -1.82
C LEU A 127 0.68 -0.58 -0.64
N LYS A 128 1.08 -1.82 -0.94
CA LYS A 128 1.51 -2.76 0.10
C LYS A 128 2.65 -2.17 0.93
N LYS A 129 3.66 -1.57 0.27
CA LYS A 129 4.77 -0.92 0.97
C LYS A 129 4.26 0.22 1.86
N PHE A 130 3.43 1.12 1.35
CA PHE A 130 2.82 2.20 2.11
C PHE A 130 2.11 1.68 3.37
N LEU A 131 1.25 0.66 3.25
CA LEU A 131 0.55 0.06 4.40
C LEU A 131 1.50 -0.60 5.41
N THR A 132 2.60 -1.20 4.92
CA THR A 132 3.61 -1.83 5.78
C THR A 132 4.43 -0.78 6.53
N ASP A 133 4.86 0.27 5.86
CA ASP A 133 5.68 1.35 6.45
C ASP A 133 4.89 2.14 7.51
N HIS A 134 3.55 2.21 7.36
CA HIS A 134 2.66 2.93 8.28
C HIS A 134 1.80 2.02 9.19
N HIS A 135 2.27 0.80 9.48
CA HIS A 135 1.52 -0.16 10.32
C HIS A 135 1.23 0.36 11.73
N ASN A 136 2.10 1.24 12.28
CA ASN A 136 1.93 1.85 13.60
C ASN A 136 0.73 2.82 13.67
N GLN A 137 0.21 3.27 12.54
CA GLN A 137 -0.93 4.17 12.38
C GLN A 137 -1.91 3.63 11.32
N ALA A 138 -2.15 2.33 11.37
CA ALA A 138 -2.88 1.58 10.34
C ALA A 138 -4.24 2.19 9.99
N GLN A 139 -5.02 2.63 10.99
CA GLN A 139 -6.34 3.22 10.76
C GLN A 139 -6.28 4.51 9.93
N GLU A 140 -5.33 5.40 10.23
CA GLU A 140 -5.19 6.64 9.48
C GLU A 140 -4.60 6.40 8.09
N ALA A 141 -3.64 5.48 7.97
CA ALA A 141 -3.10 5.06 6.69
C ALA A 141 -4.18 4.44 5.78
N GLU A 142 -5.06 3.62 6.33
CA GLU A 142 -6.18 3.03 5.59
C GLU A 142 -7.20 4.10 5.17
N ARG A 143 -7.52 5.05 6.04
CA ARG A 143 -8.43 6.17 5.75
C ARG A 143 -7.91 7.05 4.59
N VAL A 144 -6.64 7.44 4.61
CA VAL A 144 -6.08 8.26 3.52
C VAL A 144 -5.95 7.48 2.23
N LEU A 145 -5.69 6.16 2.32
CA LEU A 145 -5.66 5.27 1.16
C LEU A 145 -7.05 5.13 0.52
N GLU A 146 -8.12 5.02 1.31
CA GLU A 146 -9.49 4.97 0.81
C GLU A 146 -9.88 6.26 0.07
N GLN A 147 -9.49 7.42 0.60
CA GLN A 147 -9.67 8.70 -0.08
C GLN A 147 -8.89 8.76 -1.41
N ALA A 148 -7.64 8.30 -1.39
CA ALA A 148 -6.82 8.22 -2.60
C ALA A 148 -7.42 7.27 -3.64
N TRP A 149 -7.89 6.10 -3.20
CA TRP A 149 -8.55 5.09 -4.03
C TRP A 149 -9.80 5.65 -4.71
N THR A 150 -10.66 6.33 -3.95
CA THR A 150 -11.84 7.01 -4.50
C THR A 150 -11.47 7.99 -5.62
N LYS A 151 -10.38 8.74 -5.48
CA LYS A 151 -9.89 9.65 -6.52
C LYS A 151 -9.37 8.91 -7.76
N LEU A 152 -8.72 7.75 -7.57
CA LEU A 152 -8.30 6.90 -8.68
C LEU A 152 -9.50 6.41 -9.49
N LEU A 153 -10.54 5.91 -8.82
CA LEU A 153 -11.77 5.43 -9.48
C LEU A 153 -12.47 6.54 -10.26
N LYS A 154 -12.42 7.79 -9.76
CA LYS A 154 -12.90 8.98 -10.46
C LYS A 154 -11.97 9.48 -11.56
N LYS A 155 -10.81 8.83 -11.78
CA LYS A 155 -9.77 9.23 -12.72
C LYS A 155 -9.15 10.61 -12.44
N GLU A 156 -9.21 11.08 -11.19
CA GLU A 156 -8.59 12.32 -10.76
C GLU A 156 -7.08 12.17 -10.54
N ILE A 157 -6.61 10.96 -10.24
CA ILE A 157 -5.20 10.63 -10.10
C ILE A 157 -4.87 9.33 -10.85
N GLU A 158 -3.61 9.19 -11.25
CA GLU A 158 -3.10 7.97 -11.86
C GLU A 158 -2.69 6.93 -10.81
N GLN A 159 -2.81 5.64 -11.16
CA GLN A 159 -2.41 4.55 -10.26
C GLN A 159 -0.95 4.63 -9.80
N THR A 160 -0.06 5.14 -10.64
CA THR A 160 1.37 5.34 -10.33
C THR A 160 1.61 6.37 -9.23
N LYS A 161 0.69 7.30 -9.05
CA LYS A 161 0.77 8.39 -8.05
C LYS A 161 -0.02 8.08 -6.78
N LEU A 162 -0.74 6.96 -6.73
CA LEU A 162 -1.68 6.63 -5.66
C LEU A 162 -1.00 6.55 -4.28
N ALA A 163 0.08 5.77 -4.17
CA ALA A 163 0.82 5.63 -2.91
C ALA A 163 1.44 6.96 -2.47
N LEU A 164 2.02 7.72 -3.41
CA LEU A 164 2.59 9.04 -3.11
C LEU A 164 1.53 10.05 -2.65
N TYR A 165 0.32 9.99 -3.21
CA TYR A 165 -0.78 10.83 -2.78
C TYR A 165 -1.21 10.48 -1.36
N ALA A 166 -1.38 9.20 -1.04
CA ALA A 166 -1.71 8.74 0.31
C ALA A 166 -0.64 9.17 1.33
N GLU A 167 0.63 9.05 0.98
CA GLU A 167 1.77 9.51 1.80
C GLU A 167 1.68 11.00 2.14
N LYS A 168 1.46 11.83 1.13
CA LYS A 168 1.33 13.29 1.32
C LYS A 168 0.15 13.65 2.22
N GLN A 169 -0.99 12.98 2.04
CA GLN A 169 -2.18 13.22 2.87
C GLN A 169 -1.93 12.81 4.33
N LEU A 170 -1.26 11.69 4.54
CA LEU A 170 -0.92 11.23 5.88
C LEU A 170 -0.03 12.24 6.62
N ILE A 171 1.02 12.75 5.96
CA ILE A 171 1.92 13.77 6.51
C ILE A 171 1.16 15.08 6.79
N GLN A 172 0.29 15.53 5.89
CA GLN A 172 -0.51 16.74 6.09
C GLN A 172 -1.47 16.61 7.26
N ASN A 173 -2.11 15.45 7.43
CA ASN A 173 -2.99 15.20 8.57
C ASN A 173 -2.22 15.22 9.90
N GLN A 174 -1.02 14.66 9.95
CA GLN A 174 -0.15 14.72 11.12
C GLN A 174 0.24 16.16 11.48
N GLN A 175 0.60 16.97 10.49
CA GLN A 175 0.93 18.38 10.69
C GLN A 175 -0.28 19.21 11.12
N SER A 176 -1.49 18.81 10.71
CA SER A 176 -2.73 19.49 11.08
C SER A 176 -3.20 19.09 12.49
N THR A 177 -2.86 17.87 12.95
CA THR A 177 -3.19 17.37 14.31
C THR A 177 -2.22 17.94 15.35
N VAL A 178 -0.99 18.24 14.96
CA VAL A 178 -0.14 19.14 15.72
C VAL A 178 -0.78 20.53 15.57
N LYS A 179 -1.75 20.85 16.46
CA LYS A 179 -2.21 22.23 16.62
C LYS A 179 -0.93 23.06 16.63
N LYS A 180 -0.76 23.99 15.68
CA LYS A 180 0.20 25.07 15.82
C LYS A 180 -0.12 25.70 17.18
N ILE A 181 0.62 25.30 18.19
CA ILE A 181 0.57 25.99 19.48
C ILE A 181 1.11 27.34 19.13
N VAL A 182 0.18 28.28 18.92
CA VAL A 182 0.55 29.67 18.66
C VAL A 182 1.33 30.09 19.90
N PRO A 183 2.61 30.49 19.77
CA PRO A 183 3.39 30.87 20.93
C PRO A 183 2.60 31.93 21.69
N MET A 184 2.39 31.72 22.99
CA MET A 184 1.67 32.67 23.81
C MET A 184 2.50 33.96 23.85
N VAL A 185 2.00 34.99 23.17
CA VAL A 185 2.69 36.29 23.12
C VAL A 185 2.04 37.19 24.16
N GLN A 186 2.79 37.52 25.20
CA GLN A 186 2.37 38.44 26.24
C GLN A 186 3.10 39.77 26.04
N GLN A 187 2.34 40.87 25.93
CA GLN A 187 2.93 42.21 25.86
C GLN A 187 3.42 42.65 27.24
N LEU A 188 4.66 43.08 27.29
CA LEU A 188 5.22 43.76 28.45
C LEU A 188 4.90 45.25 28.37
N LYS A 189 4.23 45.78 29.40
CA LYS A 189 3.93 47.20 29.54
C LYS A 189 4.71 47.76 30.72
N LEU A 190 5.45 48.85 30.50
CA LEU A 190 6.12 49.66 31.51
C LEU A 190 5.46 51.06 31.47
N ASP A 191 4.99 51.55 32.59
CA ASP A 191 4.29 52.85 32.70
C ASP A 191 3.16 53.05 31.70
N GLY A 192 2.40 51.98 31.46
CA GLY A 192 1.26 51.98 30.51
C GLY A 192 1.63 51.92 29.02
N LYS A 193 2.94 51.95 28.69
CA LYS A 193 3.44 51.84 27.30
C LYS A 193 3.98 50.44 27.03
N VAL A 194 3.75 49.95 25.81
CA VAL A 194 4.31 48.64 25.40
C VAL A 194 5.82 48.72 25.27
N ALA A 195 6.54 48.08 26.15
CA ALA A 195 8.00 48.05 26.21
C ALA A 195 8.60 46.81 25.47
N GLY A 196 7.80 45.75 25.23
CA GLY A 196 8.29 44.56 24.55
C GLY A 196 7.29 43.40 24.54
N ASP A 197 7.76 42.24 24.09
CA ASP A 197 6.98 41.01 23.98
C ASP A 197 7.72 39.84 24.64
N ILE A 198 6.99 39.02 25.38
CA ILE A 198 7.43 37.70 25.82
C ILE A 198 6.71 36.65 24.92
N LYS A 199 7.47 35.80 24.28
CA LYS A 199 6.95 34.64 23.54
C LYS A 199 7.32 33.39 24.31
N PHE A 200 6.30 32.61 24.65
CA PHE A 200 6.48 31.32 25.30
C PHE A 200 6.05 30.21 24.33
N ASP A 201 6.98 29.36 23.98
CA ASP A 201 6.75 28.16 23.19
C ASP A 201 6.63 26.98 24.16
N GLN A 202 5.44 26.46 24.34
CA GLN A 202 5.15 25.37 25.29
C GLN A 202 5.76 24.02 24.87
N GLU A 203 5.99 23.82 23.57
CA GLU A 203 6.51 22.55 23.06
C GLU A 203 8.03 22.44 23.23
N SER A 204 8.73 23.51 22.90
CA SER A 204 10.20 23.57 23.05
C SER A 204 10.66 24.09 24.42
N LEU A 205 9.71 24.46 25.28
CA LEU A 205 9.98 25.13 26.57
C LEU A 205 10.90 26.36 26.42
N LYS A 206 10.78 27.04 25.26
CA LYS A 206 11.59 28.23 24.95
C LYS A 206 10.84 29.50 25.32
N VAL A 207 11.50 30.36 26.06
CA VAL A 207 11.08 31.74 26.29
C VAL A 207 11.94 32.67 25.46
N SER A 208 11.28 33.52 24.67
CA SER A 208 11.95 34.60 23.93
C SER A 208 11.45 35.95 24.41
N LEU A 209 12.35 36.77 24.91
CA LEU A 209 12.08 38.09 25.44
C LEU A 209 12.63 39.16 24.49
N LYS A 210 11.77 40.08 24.02
CA LYS A 210 12.18 41.24 23.23
C LYS A 210 11.72 42.49 23.93
N ILE A 211 12.66 43.27 24.47
CA ILE A 211 12.40 44.52 25.19
C ILE A 211 13.15 45.67 24.48
N LYS A 212 12.49 46.79 24.30
CA LYS A 212 13.07 48.01 23.75
C LYS A 212 13.42 48.97 24.88
N GLY A 213 14.51 49.74 24.72
CA GLY A 213 14.91 50.77 25.68
C GLY A 213 15.62 50.28 26.93
N LEU A 214 16.13 49.01 26.91
CA LEU A 214 16.98 48.51 27.99
C LEU A 214 18.31 49.28 28.01
N THR A 215 18.74 49.66 29.21
CA THR A 215 20.12 50.14 29.49
C THR A 215 21.04 48.93 29.77
N GLN A 216 22.35 49.18 29.75
CA GLN A 216 23.32 48.14 30.01
C GLN A 216 23.17 47.57 31.43
N ASP A 217 22.79 48.41 32.40
CA ASP A 217 22.49 48.01 33.79
C ASP A 217 21.24 47.09 33.86
N HIS A 218 20.19 47.39 33.10
CA HIS A 218 19.01 46.52 33.03
C HIS A 218 19.34 45.13 32.46
N VAL A 219 20.25 45.05 31.51
CA VAL A 219 20.69 43.77 30.94
C VAL A 219 21.44 42.94 31.98
N GLN A 220 22.35 43.57 32.75
CA GLN A 220 23.10 42.90 33.81
C GLN A 220 22.18 42.38 34.93
N GLN A 221 21.19 43.19 35.32
CA GLN A 221 20.20 42.77 36.34
C GLN A 221 19.36 41.59 35.85
N LEU A 222 18.95 41.56 34.56
CA LEU A 222 18.21 40.47 33.97
C LEU A 222 19.07 39.18 33.90
N GLU A 223 20.32 39.28 33.51
CA GLU A 223 21.25 38.15 33.49
C GLU A 223 21.44 37.57 34.90
N HIS A 224 21.64 38.44 35.91
CA HIS A 224 21.79 38.00 37.29
C HIS A 224 20.51 37.30 37.81
N PHE A 225 19.34 37.84 37.51
CA PHE A 225 18.07 37.22 37.87
C PHE A 225 17.88 35.85 37.22
N LEU A 226 18.20 35.71 35.94
CA LEU A 226 18.14 34.44 35.24
C LEU A 226 19.10 33.40 35.81
N GLN A 227 20.32 33.82 36.17
CA GLN A 227 21.31 32.95 36.82
C GLN A 227 20.82 32.45 38.20
N GLN A 228 20.20 33.31 39.00
CA GLN A 228 19.58 32.88 40.26
C GLN A 228 18.48 31.84 40.06
N LEU A 229 17.56 32.07 39.12
CA LEU A 229 16.47 31.14 38.78
C LEU A 229 16.98 29.74 38.39
N PHE A 230 18.07 29.64 37.67
CA PHE A 230 18.65 28.35 37.27
C PHE A 230 19.50 27.70 38.38
N ASN A 231 20.07 28.47 39.30
CA ASN A 231 20.84 27.94 40.44
C ASN A 231 19.92 27.38 41.53
N ASP A 232 18.76 28.01 41.78
CA ASP A 232 17.80 27.55 42.80
C ASP A 232 17.11 26.22 42.38
N THR A 233 17.05 25.91 41.09
CA THR A 233 16.51 24.63 40.58
C THR A 233 17.48 23.45 40.72
N GLN A 234 18.73 23.64 41.07
CA GLN A 234 19.70 22.54 41.30
C GLN A 234 19.79 22.08 42.75
N THR A 235 19.05 22.70 43.68
CA THR A 235 19.13 22.39 45.12
C THR A 235 18.02 21.49 45.64
N GLU A 236 17.08 21.07 44.79
CA GLU A 236 16.01 20.09 45.12
C GLU A 236 16.14 18.82 44.26
N VAL A 237 17.19 18.02 44.48
CA VAL A 237 17.25 16.61 44.06
C VAL A 237 17.89 15.79 45.18
#